data_37ccd3790c86506d3cb151aa938b3fbc
#
_entry.id   37ccd3790c86506d3cb151aa938b3fbc
#
_cell.length_a   1.000
_cell.length_b   1.000
_cell.length_c   1.000
_cell.angle_alpha   90.00
_cell.angle_beta   90.00
_cell.angle_gamma   90.00
#
_symmetry.space_group_name_H-M   'P 1'
#
loop_
_entity.id
_entity.type
_entity.pdbx_description
1 polymer ?
#
loop_
_entity_poly.entity_id
_entity_poly.type
_entity_poly.pdbx_seq_one_letter_code
_entity_poly.pdbx_strand_id
1 'polypeptide(L)'
;MKLSLDKIREITCGAVKVEETDGVFRFYRFTEEQRETYRRIKPDCVDFYNKCLATAGIKLRFTTDSRTLCLKIFSPEENTGSSRKYFAFDVFVNGEIIDSLSNFTDSQMMGNYSCTVLESGNFGKIFDLGQGEKSVCVHFPFSIAPDITEISIDDGAFIKPLKRQKK
;
A
#
# COMPACT_ATOMS: atom_id res chain seq x y z
N MET A 1 16.14 -4.54 -8.40
CA MET A 1 15.22 -5.08 -9.43
C MET A 1 13.80 -4.59 -9.15
N LYS A 2 13.20 -3.84 -10.08
CA LYS A 2 11.77 -3.45 -10.01
C LYS A 2 10.88 -4.67 -10.26
N LEU A 3 9.85 -4.84 -9.43
CA LEU A 3 8.90 -5.96 -9.59
C LEU A 3 7.95 -5.70 -10.76
N SER A 4 7.70 -6.74 -11.55
CA SER A 4 6.68 -6.70 -12.61
C SER A 4 5.27 -6.80 -12.03
N LEU A 5 4.26 -6.38 -12.82
CA LEU A 5 2.86 -6.49 -12.46
C LEU A 5 2.48 -7.93 -12.06
N ASP A 6 2.96 -8.94 -12.78
CA ASP A 6 2.65 -10.34 -12.47
C ASP A 6 3.24 -10.77 -11.13
N LYS A 7 4.48 -10.36 -10.82
CA LYS A 7 5.08 -10.62 -9.50
C LYS A 7 4.32 -9.92 -8.38
N ILE A 8 3.91 -8.67 -8.60
CA ILE A 8 3.10 -7.93 -7.62
C ILE A 8 1.76 -8.64 -7.39
N ARG A 9 1.08 -9.11 -8.45
CA ARG A 9 -0.18 -9.88 -8.34
C ARG A 9 -0.01 -11.16 -7.53
N GLU A 10 1.07 -11.91 -7.78
CA GLU A 10 1.36 -13.17 -7.06
C GLU A 10 1.49 -12.99 -5.55
N ILE A 11 2.08 -11.89 -5.11
CA ILE A 11 2.35 -11.62 -3.69
C ILE A 11 1.28 -10.76 -3.02
N THR A 12 0.29 -10.27 -3.77
CA THR A 12 -0.79 -9.43 -3.25
C THR A 12 -1.87 -10.26 -2.58
N CYS A 13 -2.32 -9.81 -1.41
CA CYS A 13 -3.46 -10.35 -0.69
C CYS A 13 -4.47 -9.23 -0.41
N GLY A 14 -5.77 -9.57 -0.48
CA GLY A 14 -6.85 -8.63 -0.15
C GLY A 14 -7.30 -7.71 -1.29
N ALA A 15 -6.62 -7.73 -2.44
CA ALA A 15 -7.08 -7.08 -3.65
C ALA A 15 -7.79 -8.09 -4.57
N VAL A 16 -8.87 -7.66 -5.21
CA VAL A 16 -9.55 -8.43 -6.29
C VAL A 16 -8.96 -8.12 -7.66
N LYS A 17 -8.33 -6.95 -7.80
CA LYS A 17 -7.64 -6.52 -9.02
C LYS A 17 -6.39 -5.72 -8.67
N VAL A 18 -5.32 -5.99 -9.40
CA VAL A 18 -4.12 -5.13 -9.46
C VAL A 18 -3.87 -4.82 -10.92
N GLU A 19 -3.73 -3.54 -11.24
CA GLU A 19 -3.44 -3.08 -12.60
C GLU A 19 -2.27 -2.10 -12.61
N GLU A 20 -1.64 -1.99 -13.77
CA GLU A 20 -0.58 -1.03 -14.04
C GLU A 20 -1.02 -0.15 -15.21
N THR A 21 -0.95 1.15 -15.04
CA THR A 21 -1.21 2.14 -16.07
C THR A 21 -0.15 3.22 -15.98
N ASP A 22 0.58 3.46 -17.06
CA ASP A 22 1.66 4.46 -17.13
C ASP A 22 2.71 4.34 -16.01
N GLY A 23 3.06 3.08 -15.66
CA GLY A 23 4.05 2.77 -14.63
C GLY A 23 3.54 2.92 -13.19
N VAL A 24 2.25 3.12 -13.00
CA VAL A 24 1.59 3.24 -11.69
C VAL A 24 0.77 2.00 -11.41
N PHE A 25 1.01 1.37 -10.26
CA PHE A 25 0.24 0.23 -9.78
C PHE A 25 -0.92 0.69 -8.91
N ARG A 26 -2.14 0.22 -9.23
CA ARG A 26 -3.36 0.46 -8.45
C ARG A 26 -3.95 -0.85 -7.98
N PHE A 27 -4.45 -0.84 -6.75
CA PHE A 27 -4.95 -2.02 -6.06
C PHE A 27 -6.40 -1.79 -5.64
N TYR A 28 -7.30 -2.69 -6.05
CA TYR A 28 -8.73 -2.57 -5.80
C TYR A 28 -9.23 -3.70 -4.91
N ARG A 29 -9.95 -3.35 -3.84
CA ARG A 29 -10.62 -4.30 -2.93
C ARG A 29 -11.94 -4.80 -3.48
N PHE A 30 -12.56 -4.01 -4.32
CA PHE A 30 -13.87 -4.25 -4.89
C PHE A 30 -13.79 -4.44 -6.39
N THR A 31 -14.68 -5.28 -6.92
CA THR A 31 -14.85 -5.42 -8.38
C THR A 31 -15.34 -4.10 -8.98
N GLU A 32 -15.24 -3.98 -10.29
CA GLU A 32 -15.72 -2.78 -10.98
C GLU A 32 -17.23 -2.61 -10.78
N GLU A 33 -18.01 -3.70 -10.86
CA GLU A 33 -19.45 -3.69 -10.62
C GLU A 33 -19.81 -3.21 -9.21
N GLN A 34 -19.06 -3.68 -8.20
CA GLN A 34 -19.24 -3.22 -6.82
C GLN A 34 -18.94 -1.71 -6.70
N ARG A 35 -17.85 -1.23 -7.31
CA ARG A 35 -17.49 0.19 -7.30
C ARG A 35 -18.55 1.06 -7.98
N GLU A 36 -19.09 0.62 -9.10
CA GLU A 36 -20.19 1.31 -9.79
C GLU A 36 -21.48 1.32 -8.95
N THR A 37 -21.70 0.26 -8.18
CA THR A 37 -22.82 0.22 -7.21
C THR A 37 -22.65 1.30 -6.14
N TYR A 38 -21.45 1.47 -5.58
CA TYR A 38 -21.16 2.55 -4.62
C TYR A 38 -21.41 3.94 -5.22
N ARG A 39 -21.02 4.16 -6.49
CA ARG A 39 -21.27 5.41 -7.20
C ARG A 39 -22.76 5.69 -7.39
N ARG A 40 -23.55 4.67 -7.74
CA ARG A 40 -24.99 4.80 -7.96
C ARG A 40 -25.80 5.03 -6.70
N ILE A 41 -25.39 4.43 -5.55
CA ILE A 41 -26.13 4.54 -4.29
C ILE A 41 -26.12 5.99 -3.76
N LYS A 42 -25.01 6.72 -3.95
CA LYS A 42 -24.87 8.11 -3.51
C LYS A 42 -24.14 8.92 -4.59
N PRO A 43 -24.81 9.26 -5.71
CA PRO A 43 -24.17 9.94 -6.82
C PRO A 43 -23.64 11.33 -6.44
N ASP A 44 -24.28 12.00 -5.49
CA ASP A 44 -23.89 13.34 -5.02
C ASP A 44 -22.81 13.31 -3.91
N CYS A 45 -22.31 12.13 -3.55
CA CYS A 45 -21.32 11.96 -2.48
C CYS A 45 -20.05 11.31 -3.01
N VAL A 46 -19.15 12.11 -3.59
CA VAL A 46 -17.85 11.65 -4.10
C VAL A 46 -17.02 10.95 -3.03
N ASP A 47 -17.07 11.43 -1.79
CA ASP A 47 -16.37 10.81 -0.67
C ASP A 47 -16.81 9.37 -0.39
N PHE A 48 -18.09 9.06 -0.62
CA PHE A 48 -18.59 7.71 -0.41
C PHE A 48 -18.00 6.72 -1.43
N TYR A 49 -17.89 7.14 -2.69
CA TYR A 49 -17.21 6.37 -3.73
C TYR A 49 -15.70 6.26 -3.45
N ASN A 50 -15.05 7.36 -3.09
CA ASN A 50 -13.61 7.39 -2.83
C ASN A 50 -13.21 6.43 -1.69
N LYS A 51 -14.07 6.23 -0.69
CA LYS A 51 -13.85 5.24 0.39
C LYS A 51 -13.71 3.80 -0.13
N CYS A 52 -14.37 3.44 -1.22
CA CYS A 52 -14.23 2.11 -1.80
C CYS A 52 -12.88 1.91 -2.52
N LEU A 53 -12.19 2.99 -2.88
CA LEU A 53 -10.87 2.94 -3.50
C LEU A 53 -9.74 2.78 -2.48
N ALA A 54 -9.98 3.11 -1.21
CA ALA A 54 -8.96 2.98 -0.16
C ALA A 54 -8.42 1.55 -0.05
N THR A 55 -7.12 1.41 0.23
CA THR A 55 -6.40 0.14 0.18
C THR A 55 -6.46 -0.68 1.48
N ALA A 56 -7.39 -0.37 2.38
CA ALA A 56 -7.54 -1.06 3.66
C ALA A 56 -7.62 -2.59 3.52
N GLY A 57 -6.79 -3.31 4.26
CA GLY A 57 -6.73 -4.78 4.23
C GLY A 57 -5.93 -5.37 3.07
N ILE A 58 -5.47 -4.56 2.12
CA ILE A 58 -4.52 -5.00 1.10
C ILE A 58 -3.14 -5.11 1.72
N LYS A 59 -2.39 -6.12 1.32
CA LYS A 59 -1.01 -6.33 1.73
C LYS A 59 -0.24 -7.14 0.71
N LEU A 60 1.07 -6.91 0.67
CA LEU A 60 2.01 -7.80 -0.01
C LEU A 60 2.53 -8.82 0.99
N ARG A 61 2.61 -10.09 0.58
CA ARG A 61 3.13 -11.16 1.42
C ARG A 61 4.03 -12.09 0.61
N PHE A 62 5.30 -12.15 0.99
CA PHE A 62 6.28 -12.93 0.24
C PHE A 62 7.44 -13.38 1.12
N THR A 63 8.21 -14.35 0.61
CA THR A 63 9.54 -14.69 1.12
C THR A 63 10.59 -14.20 0.15
N THR A 64 11.72 -13.74 0.67
CA THR A 64 12.85 -13.22 -0.10
C THR A 64 14.16 -13.37 0.67
N ASP A 65 15.27 -13.39 -0.03
CA ASP A 65 16.62 -13.21 0.50
C ASP A 65 17.14 -11.78 0.28
N SER A 66 16.34 -10.91 -0.33
CA SER A 66 16.70 -9.50 -0.53
C SER A 66 17.02 -8.83 0.81
N ARG A 67 18.06 -8.03 0.84
CA ARG A 67 18.40 -7.19 1.97
C ARG A 67 17.56 -5.92 2.04
N THR A 68 17.10 -5.43 0.87
CA THR A 68 16.35 -4.19 0.81
C THR A 68 14.99 -4.35 0.13
N LEU A 69 14.04 -3.51 0.52
CA LEU A 69 12.78 -3.27 -0.17
C LEU A 69 12.65 -1.77 -0.39
N CYS A 70 12.52 -1.34 -1.64
CA CYS A 70 12.19 0.04 -1.97
C CYS A 70 10.72 0.15 -2.31
N LEU A 71 10.04 1.13 -1.70
CA LEU A 71 8.67 1.50 -1.99
C LEU A 71 8.61 2.98 -2.34
N LYS A 72 8.05 3.32 -3.52
CA LYS A 72 7.75 4.70 -3.91
C LYS A 72 6.28 4.83 -4.26
N ILE A 73 5.69 5.91 -3.79
CA ILE A 73 4.28 6.21 -4.00
C ILE A 73 4.09 7.69 -4.33
N PHE A 74 2.98 7.99 -4.95
CA PHE A 74 2.41 9.32 -5.01
C PHE A 74 1.09 9.33 -4.24
N SER A 75 0.96 10.26 -3.29
CA SER A 75 -0.27 10.50 -2.54
C SER A 75 -0.90 11.80 -3.01
N PRO A 76 -1.96 11.75 -3.83
CA PRO A 76 -2.64 12.95 -4.30
C PRO A 76 -3.44 13.59 -3.17
N GLU A 77 -3.51 14.91 -3.19
CA GLU A 77 -4.22 15.70 -2.17
C GLU A 77 -5.72 15.39 -2.14
N GLU A 78 -6.31 15.10 -3.29
CA GLU A 78 -7.75 14.89 -3.48
C GLU A 78 -8.22 13.44 -3.23
N ASN A 79 -7.30 12.49 -3.12
CA ASN A 79 -7.63 11.06 -3.15
C ASN A 79 -7.95 10.48 -1.78
N THR A 80 -8.50 11.28 -0.89
CA THR A 80 -8.83 10.85 0.47
C THR A 80 -10.33 10.76 0.65
N GLY A 81 -10.89 9.59 0.46
CA GLY A 81 -12.28 9.29 0.84
C GLY A 81 -12.51 9.32 2.36
N SER A 82 -11.67 10.01 3.09
CA SER A 82 -11.69 10.16 4.54
C SER A 82 -11.26 11.58 4.88
N SER A 83 -11.81 12.12 5.97
CA SER A 83 -11.31 13.35 6.60
C SER A 83 -9.87 13.21 7.12
N ARG A 84 -9.34 11.99 7.11
CA ARG A 84 -7.98 11.68 7.55
C ARG A 84 -7.06 11.60 6.35
N LYS A 85 -6.15 12.55 6.23
CA LYS A 85 -5.18 12.65 5.13
C LYS A 85 -3.83 11.97 5.43
N TYR A 86 -3.71 11.24 6.54
CA TYR A 86 -2.49 10.52 6.88
C TYR A 86 -2.52 9.08 6.39
N PHE A 87 -1.34 8.55 6.08
CA PHE A 87 -1.14 7.18 5.69
C PHE A 87 0.12 6.59 6.30
N ALA A 88 0.14 5.27 6.41
CA ALA A 88 1.35 4.49 6.66
C ALA A 88 1.30 3.19 5.85
N PHE A 89 2.44 2.82 5.27
CA PHE A 89 2.75 1.47 4.81
C PHE A 89 3.66 0.85 5.87
N ASP A 90 3.16 -0.15 6.59
CA ASP A 90 3.93 -0.81 7.63
C ASP A 90 4.61 -2.05 7.08
N VAL A 91 5.92 -2.16 7.29
CA VAL A 91 6.73 -3.29 6.83
C VAL A 91 7.07 -4.20 8.00
N PHE A 92 6.73 -5.47 7.85
CA PHE A 92 7.00 -6.54 8.81
C PHE A 92 7.99 -7.53 8.20
N VAL A 93 8.96 -7.93 9.01
CA VAL A 93 9.89 -9.02 8.71
C VAL A 93 9.73 -10.09 9.78
N ASN A 94 9.47 -11.33 9.36
CA ASN A 94 9.23 -12.49 10.23
C ASN A 94 8.15 -12.25 11.31
N GLY A 95 7.17 -11.39 10.99
CA GLY A 95 6.05 -11.05 11.87
C GLY A 95 6.27 -9.85 12.79
N GLU A 96 7.47 -9.29 12.82
CA GLU A 96 7.78 -8.07 13.58
C GLU A 96 7.81 -6.84 12.69
N ILE A 97 7.21 -5.74 13.15
CA ILE A 97 7.28 -4.46 12.44
C ILE A 97 8.70 -3.92 12.52
N ILE A 98 9.28 -3.59 11.36
CA ILE A 98 10.63 -3.05 11.31
C ILE A 98 10.63 -1.54 11.08
N ASP A 99 9.70 -1.04 10.26
CA ASP A 99 9.64 0.37 9.89
C ASP A 99 8.36 0.68 9.09
N SER A 100 8.09 1.97 8.85
CA SER A 100 6.94 2.44 8.08
C SER A 100 7.33 3.55 7.10
N LEU A 101 6.62 3.61 5.96
CA LEU A 101 6.58 4.77 5.08
C LEU A 101 5.29 5.53 5.34
N SER A 102 5.40 6.74 5.86
CA SER A 102 4.26 7.57 6.24
C SER A 102 4.47 9.03 5.84
N ASN A 103 3.38 9.81 5.84
CA ASN A 103 3.41 11.26 5.66
C ASN A 103 3.26 12.03 6.98
N PHE A 104 3.57 11.40 8.10
CA PHE A 104 3.50 12.01 9.42
C PHE A 104 4.66 11.55 10.30
N THR A 105 4.92 12.30 11.36
CA THR A 105 5.86 11.96 12.44
C THR A 105 5.09 11.65 13.72
N ASP A 106 5.75 10.99 14.68
CA ASP A 106 5.15 10.69 15.99
C ASP A 106 4.67 11.95 16.70
N SER A 107 5.41 13.06 16.62
CA SER A 107 5.04 14.34 17.21
C SER A 107 3.76 14.94 16.59
N GLN A 108 3.53 14.74 15.29
CA GLN A 108 2.32 15.15 14.60
C GLN A 108 1.12 14.29 15.03
N MET A 109 1.32 13.01 15.29
CA MET A 109 0.27 12.09 15.75
C MET A 109 -0.13 12.35 17.21
N MET A 110 0.77 12.85 18.03
CA MET A 110 0.50 13.22 19.44
C MET A 110 -0.25 14.55 19.59
N GLY A 111 -0.32 15.35 18.50
CA GLY A 111 -1.00 16.63 18.47
C GLY A 111 -2.51 16.52 18.20
N ASN A 112 -3.16 17.68 18.14
CA ASN A 112 -4.59 17.75 17.81
C ASN A 112 -4.83 17.45 16.34
N TYR A 113 -5.36 16.29 16.02
CA TYR A 113 -5.56 15.75 14.67
C TYR A 113 -6.34 16.66 13.70
N SER A 114 -7.10 17.62 14.21
CA SER A 114 -7.95 18.49 13.39
C SER A 114 -7.20 19.61 12.67
N CYS A 115 -5.94 19.85 13.02
CA CYS A 115 -5.20 21.02 12.54
C CYS A 115 -3.94 20.71 11.74
N THR A 116 -3.56 19.43 11.59
CA THR A 116 -2.35 19.08 10.88
C THR A 116 -2.61 18.95 9.39
N VAL A 117 -2.02 19.85 8.60
CA VAL A 117 -1.94 19.70 7.15
C VAL A 117 -0.87 18.67 6.87
N LEU A 118 -1.28 17.51 6.38
CA LEU A 118 -0.36 16.44 6.02
C LEU A 118 0.09 16.62 4.56
N GLU A 119 1.37 16.37 4.32
CA GLU A 119 1.96 16.52 3.01
C GLU A 119 1.34 15.54 2.01
N SER A 120 1.06 16.04 0.80
CA SER A 120 0.77 15.26 -0.39
C SER A 120 1.99 15.24 -1.31
N GLY A 121 2.00 14.35 -2.30
CA GLY A 121 3.06 14.28 -3.30
C GLY A 121 3.81 12.96 -3.32
N ASN A 122 5.09 13.01 -3.66
CA ASN A 122 5.94 11.82 -3.80
C ASN A 122 6.58 11.45 -2.46
N PHE A 123 6.44 10.19 -2.10
CA PHE A 123 7.08 9.59 -0.94
C PHE A 123 7.84 8.35 -1.38
N GLY A 124 8.97 8.09 -0.74
CA GLY A 124 9.75 6.89 -1.01
C GLY A 124 10.62 6.52 0.16
N LYS A 125 10.79 5.21 0.36
CA LYS A 125 11.65 4.68 1.41
C LYS A 125 12.29 3.38 0.98
N ILE A 126 13.55 3.20 1.40
CA ILE A 126 14.26 1.93 1.32
C ILE A 126 14.27 1.34 2.74
N PHE A 127 13.70 0.16 2.88
CA PHE A 127 13.66 -0.60 4.12
C PHE A 127 14.82 -1.58 4.15
N ASP A 128 15.57 -1.64 5.24
CA ASP A 128 16.56 -2.70 5.49
C ASP A 128 15.83 -3.93 6.06
N LEU A 129 15.73 -4.98 5.25
CA LEU A 129 15.07 -6.23 5.63
C LEU A 129 16.00 -7.18 6.39
N GLY A 130 17.28 -6.84 6.52
CA GLY A 130 18.30 -7.71 7.07
C GLY A 130 18.78 -8.80 6.09
N GLN A 131 19.68 -9.66 6.56
CA GLN A 131 20.29 -10.72 5.76
C GLN A 131 19.48 -12.03 5.80
N GLY A 132 19.74 -12.92 4.83
CA GLY A 132 19.19 -14.26 4.75
C GLY A 132 17.73 -14.30 4.25
N GLU A 133 17.19 -15.50 4.15
CA GLU A 133 15.80 -15.72 3.75
C GLU A 133 14.85 -15.33 4.88
N LYS A 134 13.78 -14.59 4.54
CA LYS A 134 12.79 -14.09 5.50
C LYS A 134 11.41 -13.94 4.89
N SER A 135 10.41 -13.95 5.74
CA SER A 135 9.05 -13.56 5.36
C SER A 135 8.86 -12.05 5.49
N VAL A 136 8.28 -11.44 4.48
CA VAL A 136 7.97 -10.01 4.45
C VAL A 136 6.48 -9.81 4.28
N CYS A 137 5.91 -8.89 5.04
CA CYS A 137 4.54 -8.44 4.88
C CYS A 137 4.50 -6.91 4.87
N VAL A 138 3.94 -6.32 3.81
CA VAL A 138 3.73 -4.88 3.71
C VAL A 138 2.24 -4.61 3.83
N HIS A 139 1.81 -3.95 4.89
CA HIS A 139 0.43 -3.51 5.06
C HIS A 139 0.21 -2.18 4.36
N PHE A 140 -0.86 -2.10 3.60
CA PHE A 140 -1.23 -0.87 2.91
C PHE A 140 -2.08 0.05 3.79
N PRO A 141 -2.09 1.36 3.52
CA PRO A 141 -2.90 2.32 4.25
C PRO A 141 -4.40 1.98 4.20
N PHE A 142 -5.10 2.30 5.29
CA PHE A 142 -6.54 2.04 5.37
C PHE A 142 -7.41 3.20 4.89
N SER A 143 -6.88 4.41 4.81
CA SER A 143 -7.64 5.64 4.59
C SER A 143 -7.49 6.27 3.22
N ILE A 144 -6.48 5.86 2.45
CA ILE A 144 -6.17 6.43 1.14
C ILE A 144 -6.03 5.37 0.05
N ALA A 145 -6.04 5.81 -1.20
CA ALA A 145 -5.71 5.04 -2.40
C ALA A 145 -4.45 5.63 -3.05
N PRO A 146 -3.24 5.28 -2.58
CA PRO A 146 -2.01 5.84 -3.15
C PRO A 146 -1.72 5.23 -4.51
N ASP A 147 -1.13 6.03 -5.39
CA ASP A 147 -0.53 5.56 -6.62
C ASP A 147 0.86 4.99 -6.30
N ILE A 148 1.05 3.69 -6.48
CA ILE A 148 2.36 3.06 -6.22
C ILE A 148 3.18 3.09 -7.50
N THR A 149 4.31 3.81 -7.48
CA THR A 149 5.15 4.02 -8.66
C THR A 149 6.32 3.05 -8.74
N GLU A 150 6.74 2.50 -7.60
CA GLU A 150 7.81 1.50 -7.55
C GLU A 150 7.66 0.57 -6.35
N ILE A 151 7.85 -0.71 -6.62
CA ILE A 151 8.16 -1.74 -5.62
C ILE A 151 9.38 -2.47 -6.16
N SER A 152 10.50 -2.39 -5.46
CA SER A 152 11.75 -3.03 -5.90
C SER A 152 12.51 -3.67 -4.75
N ILE A 153 13.27 -4.70 -5.10
CA ILE A 153 14.17 -5.46 -4.21
C ILE A 153 15.57 -5.49 -4.83
N ASP A 154 16.55 -6.03 -4.12
CA ASP A 154 17.91 -6.15 -4.63
C ASP A 154 17.97 -6.98 -5.92
N ASP A 155 18.90 -6.61 -6.80
CA ASP A 155 19.13 -7.36 -8.03
C ASP A 155 19.61 -8.78 -7.71
N GLY A 156 19.02 -9.75 -8.39
CA GLY A 156 19.33 -11.16 -8.21
C GLY A 156 18.66 -11.84 -7.01
N ALA A 157 17.99 -11.07 -6.11
CA ALA A 157 17.24 -11.68 -5.04
C ALA A 157 15.98 -12.40 -5.57
N PHE A 158 15.62 -13.50 -4.91
CA PHE A 158 14.37 -14.18 -5.22
C PHE A 158 13.18 -13.54 -4.50
N ILE A 159 12.00 -13.75 -5.05
CA ILE A 159 10.73 -13.42 -4.41
C ILE A 159 9.71 -14.52 -4.69
N LYS A 160 9.07 -15.02 -3.63
CA LYS A 160 8.04 -16.07 -3.70
C LYS A 160 6.82 -15.68 -2.86
N PRO A 161 5.58 -15.95 -3.34
CA PRO A 161 4.39 -15.71 -2.54
C PRO A 161 4.43 -16.49 -1.23
N LEU A 162 4.10 -15.85 -0.12
CA LEU A 162 3.92 -16.55 1.15
C LEU A 162 2.54 -17.23 1.13
N LYS A 163 2.53 -18.56 1.02
CA LYS A 163 1.30 -19.36 0.98
C LYS A 163 0.48 -19.13 2.26
N ARG A 164 -0.84 -18.94 2.09
CA ARG A 164 -1.75 -18.97 3.24
C ARG A 164 -1.64 -20.34 3.92
N GLN A 165 -1.28 -20.36 5.21
CA GLN A 165 -1.51 -21.56 6.00
C GLN A 165 -3.05 -21.79 6.02
N LYS A 166 -3.50 -22.89 5.44
CA LYS A 166 -4.87 -23.34 5.66
C LYS A 166 -4.97 -23.70 7.15
N LYS A 167 -5.77 -22.94 7.87
CA LYS A 167 -6.23 -23.36 9.19
C LYS A 167 -7.26 -24.45 9.05
#